data_44ed5fbceee7def1209a7f8c2f8f0d04
#
_entry.id   44ed5fbceee7def1209a7f8c2f8f0d04
#
_cell.length_a   1.000
_cell.length_b   1.000
_cell.length_c   1.000
_cell.angle_alpha   90.00
_cell.angle_beta   90.00
_cell.angle_gamma   90.00
#
_symmetry.space_group_name_H-M   'P 1'
#
loop_
_entity.id
_entity.type
_entity.pdbx_description
1 polymer ?
#
loop_
_entity_poly.entity_id
_entity_poly.type
_entity_poly.pdbx_seq_one_letter_code
_entity_poly.pdbx_strand_id
1 'polypeptide(L)'
;MSKTAGSTSGRVSLLGRSRLGVSLLVLLALMLAALLFGRYPSPGFMPIRTLMDDPVALRLLILIRLPRILMAALTGAVLGGAGCVFQLIFSNPLVDAGFLGVSQGASFGAALALVLGLGSYWLFGLAFVFSLLALGFSVFMAERIRFGGAVLRLILSGIAVSAFFSALVALLKYVADPLKALPDIAYWMMGGLSGASWQTLRLAAPVALVSLAVLIVVRWRTTILSLDEATAVSLGARPRLRSEERRVGKECRSRW
;
A
#
# COMPACT_ATOMS: atom_id res chain seq x y z
N MET A 1 20.50 -16.14 -43.68
CA MET A 1 20.65 -14.98 -42.79
C MET A 1 19.76 -15.18 -41.58
N SER A 2 20.22 -15.90 -40.57
CA SER A 2 19.44 -16.11 -39.32
C SER A 2 20.41 -16.50 -38.18
N LYS A 3 21.06 -15.50 -37.53
CA LYS A 3 21.91 -15.77 -36.35
C LYS A 3 22.03 -14.60 -35.35
N THR A 4 21.14 -13.62 -35.33
CA THR A 4 21.28 -12.43 -34.42
C THR A 4 20.16 -12.27 -33.37
N ALA A 5 19.15 -13.14 -33.34
CA ALA A 5 18.01 -12.97 -32.39
C ALA A 5 18.24 -13.54 -30.98
N GLY A 6 19.27 -14.37 -30.76
CA GLY A 6 19.49 -15.05 -29.47
C GLY A 6 20.26 -14.26 -28.40
N SER A 7 20.96 -13.20 -28.79
CA SER A 7 21.91 -12.46 -27.89
C SER A 7 21.26 -11.33 -27.07
N THR A 8 20.13 -10.78 -27.52
CA THR A 8 19.50 -9.63 -26.87
C THR A 8 18.65 -10.01 -25.64
N SER A 9 18.00 -11.17 -25.67
CA SER A 9 17.15 -11.66 -24.57
C SER A 9 17.94 -11.94 -23.29
N GLY A 10 19.13 -12.51 -23.39
CA GLY A 10 20.00 -12.79 -22.24
C GLY A 10 20.54 -11.51 -21.55
N ARG A 11 20.86 -10.48 -22.33
CA ARG A 11 21.37 -9.21 -21.79
C ARG A 11 20.29 -8.42 -21.04
N VAL A 12 19.06 -8.42 -21.52
CA VAL A 12 17.93 -7.72 -20.84
C VAL A 12 17.62 -8.36 -19.48
N SER A 13 17.66 -9.70 -19.39
CA SER A 13 17.43 -10.40 -18.12
C SER A 13 18.55 -10.19 -17.09
N LEU A 14 19.81 -10.13 -17.52
CA LEU A 14 20.97 -9.87 -16.66
C LEU A 14 20.97 -8.43 -16.13
N LEU A 15 20.65 -7.45 -16.98
CA LEU A 15 20.51 -6.04 -16.58
C LEU A 15 19.36 -5.82 -15.60
N GLY A 16 18.26 -6.55 -15.73
CA GLY A 16 17.15 -6.52 -14.77
C GLY A 16 17.56 -7.08 -13.39
N ARG A 17 18.26 -8.20 -13.37
CA ARG A 17 18.76 -8.83 -12.11
C ARG A 17 19.82 -7.99 -11.40
N SER A 18 20.74 -7.37 -12.15
CA SER A 18 21.75 -6.49 -11.56
C SER A 18 21.14 -5.21 -10.96
N ARG A 19 20.15 -4.59 -11.62
CA ARG A 19 19.44 -3.42 -11.11
C ARG A 19 18.67 -3.75 -9.83
N LEU A 20 18.01 -4.89 -9.77
CA LEU A 20 17.29 -5.34 -8.58
C LEU A 20 18.25 -5.64 -7.42
N GLY A 21 19.41 -6.25 -7.69
CA GLY A 21 20.46 -6.48 -6.70
C GLY A 21 21.02 -5.15 -6.15
N VAL A 22 21.28 -4.19 -7.02
CA VAL A 22 21.75 -2.86 -6.61
C VAL A 22 20.70 -2.13 -5.77
N SER A 23 19.42 -2.15 -6.17
CA SER A 23 18.35 -1.49 -5.39
C SER A 23 18.18 -2.11 -4.00
N LEU A 24 18.30 -3.43 -3.88
CA LEU A 24 18.25 -4.12 -2.58
C LEU A 24 19.46 -3.79 -1.70
N LEU A 25 20.67 -3.70 -2.29
CA LEU A 25 21.87 -3.28 -1.57
C LEU A 25 21.76 -1.84 -1.07
N VAL A 26 21.26 -0.93 -1.91
CA VAL A 26 21.02 0.46 -1.53
C VAL A 26 19.99 0.54 -0.40
N LEU A 27 18.89 -0.20 -0.49
CA LEU A 27 17.89 -0.25 0.56
C LEU A 27 18.48 -0.75 1.88
N LEU A 28 19.26 -1.84 1.85
CA LEU A 28 19.91 -2.39 3.03
C LEU A 28 20.92 -1.40 3.63
N ALA A 29 21.70 -0.74 2.80
CA ALA A 29 22.65 0.28 3.23
C ALA A 29 21.93 1.48 3.89
N LEU A 30 20.81 1.94 3.31
CA LEU A 30 19.99 2.99 3.90
C LEU A 30 19.35 2.57 5.23
N MET A 31 18.89 1.33 5.35
CA MET A 31 18.34 0.80 6.61
C MET A 31 19.44 0.75 7.70
N LEU A 32 20.64 0.29 7.37
CA LEU A 32 21.78 0.26 8.28
C LEU A 32 22.23 1.68 8.67
N ALA A 33 22.29 2.60 7.72
CA ALA A 33 22.59 4.00 7.99
C ALA A 33 21.54 4.63 8.92
N ALA A 34 20.25 4.37 8.70
CA ALA A 34 19.17 4.87 9.54
C ALA A 34 19.21 4.30 10.96
N LEU A 35 19.71 3.08 11.17
CA LEU A 35 19.93 2.52 12.51
C LEU A 35 20.96 3.32 13.30
N LEU A 36 22.03 3.76 12.62
CA LEU A 36 23.15 4.47 13.25
C LEU A 36 22.94 5.98 13.32
N PHE A 37 22.06 6.53 12.48
CA PHE A 37 21.78 7.98 12.49
C PHE A 37 20.71 8.31 13.53
N GLY A 38 20.98 9.29 14.42
CA GLY A 38 20.03 9.66 15.47
C GLY A 38 20.46 10.83 16.32
N ARG A 39 19.74 11.07 17.42
CA ARG A 39 19.98 12.19 18.34
C ARG A 39 20.74 11.80 19.62
N TYR A 40 21.02 10.55 19.83
CA TYR A 40 21.71 10.02 21.01
C TYR A 40 22.99 9.30 20.60
N PRO A 41 24.11 9.52 21.31
CA PRO A 41 24.38 10.44 22.42
C PRO A 41 24.47 11.91 21.97
N SER A 42 24.76 12.17 20.72
CA SER A 42 24.78 13.48 20.06
C SER A 42 24.02 13.40 18.72
N PRO A 43 23.46 14.51 18.22
CA PRO A 43 22.85 14.52 16.90
C PRO A 43 23.85 14.13 15.81
N GLY A 44 23.51 13.10 15.01
CA GLY A 44 24.34 12.62 13.91
C GLY A 44 24.53 11.12 13.88
N PHE A 45 25.69 10.70 13.42
CA PHE A 45 26.07 9.30 13.27
C PHE A 45 26.63 8.76 14.59
N MET A 46 26.05 7.68 15.09
CA MET A 46 26.48 7.02 16.32
C MET A 46 27.65 6.07 16.02
N PRO A 47 28.84 6.26 16.63
CA PRO A 47 29.96 5.34 16.46
C PRO A 47 29.62 3.94 16.98
N ILE A 48 30.09 2.91 16.29
CA ILE A 48 29.84 1.51 16.69
C ILE A 48 30.41 1.21 18.08
N ARG A 49 31.48 1.87 18.48
CA ARG A 49 32.05 1.74 19.84
C ARG A 49 31.07 2.13 20.93
N THR A 50 30.28 3.20 20.72
CA THR A 50 29.27 3.64 21.68
C THR A 50 28.18 2.57 21.92
N LEU A 51 27.90 1.71 20.93
CA LEU A 51 26.99 0.59 21.11
C LEU A 51 27.53 -0.50 22.06
N MET A 52 28.85 -0.64 22.13
CA MET A 52 29.51 -1.63 22.99
C MET A 52 29.73 -1.11 24.41
N ASP A 53 29.97 0.20 24.54
CA ASP A 53 30.34 0.86 25.80
C ASP A 53 29.14 1.41 26.57
N ASP A 54 28.00 1.72 25.88
CA ASP A 54 26.84 2.34 26.47
C ASP A 54 25.56 1.46 26.33
N PRO A 55 25.10 0.85 27.43
CA PRO A 55 23.89 0.02 27.43
C PRO A 55 22.60 0.80 27.08
N VAL A 56 22.58 2.14 27.25
CA VAL A 56 21.45 2.98 26.87
C VAL A 56 21.37 3.11 25.35
N ALA A 57 22.51 3.28 24.68
CA ALA A 57 22.60 3.33 23.22
C ALA A 57 22.04 2.06 22.58
N LEU A 58 22.44 0.90 23.12
CA LEU A 58 21.93 -0.41 22.65
C LEU A 58 20.42 -0.57 22.87
N ARG A 59 19.91 -0.17 24.03
CA ARG A 59 18.46 -0.21 24.31
C ARG A 59 17.67 0.68 23.37
N LEU A 60 18.12 1.90 23.10
CA LEU A 60 17.48 2.82 22.16
C LEU A 60 17.46 2.27 20.74
N LEU A 61 18.55 1.64 20.33
CA LEU A 61 18.63 1.00 19.01
C LEU A 61 17.62 -0.15 18.89
N ILE A 62 17.59 -1.06 19.85
CA ILE A 62 16.72 -2.25 19.81
C ILE A 62 15.26 -1.90 20.03
N LEU A 63 14.94 -1.05 21.03
CA LEU A 63 13.55 -0.82 21.45
C LEU A 63 12.85 0.28 20.63
N ILE A 64 13.59 1.23 20.06
CA ILE A 64 13.00 2.38 19.37
C ILE A 64 13.34 2.40 17.88
N ARG A 65 14.62 2.30 17.51
CA ARG A 65 15.03 2.46 16.11
C ARG A 65 14.71 1.23 15.27
N LEU A 66 15.03 0.05 15.78
CA LEU A 66 14.84 -1.20 15.03
C LEU A 66 13.37 -1.46 14.67
N PRO A 67 12.39 -1.40 15.59
CA PRO A 67 10.99 -1.61 15.21
C PRO A 67 10.48 -0.57 14.23
N ARG A 68 10.96 0.68 14.31
CA ARG A 68 10.60 1.75 13.37
C ARG A 68 11.09 1.48 11.95
N ILE A 69 12.32 1.02 11.80
CA ILE A 69 12.91 0.70 10.50
C ILE A 69 12.25 -0.55 9.89
N LEU A 70 11.99 -1.57 10.71
CA LEU A 70 11.28 -2.76 10.26
C LEU A 70 9.84 -2.42 9.81
N MET A 71 9.15 -1.55 10.56
CA MET A 71 7.83 -1.06 10.18
C MET A 71 7.87 -0.27 8.87
N ALA A 72 8.87 0.60 8.69
CA ALA A 72 9.07 1.36 7.44
C ALA A 72 9.27 0.43 6.24
N ALA A 73 10.15 -0.56 6.38
CA ALA A 73 10.40 -1.53 5.31
C ALA A 73 9.16 -2.36 4.98
N LEU A 74 8.44 -2.82 6.00
CA LEU A 74 7.23 -3.62 5.84
C LEU A 74 6.10 -2.82 5.18
N THR A 75 5.85 -1.60 5.65
CA THR A 75 4.84 -0.69 5.10
C THR A 75 5.18 -0.32 3.65
N GLY A 76 6.45 0.02 3.39
CA GLY A 76 6.91 0.34 2.03
C GLY A 76 6.75 -0.84 1.07
N ALA A 77 7.06 -2.07 1.51
CA ALA A 77 6.90 -3.27 0.70
C ALA A 77 5.41 -3.55 0.36
N VAL A 78 4.51 -3.40 1.34
CA VAL A 78 3.06 -3.60 1.14
C VAL A 78 2.48 -2.53 0.22
N LEU A 79 2.77 -1.25 0.49
CA LEU A 79 2.26 -0.15 -0.33
C LEU A 79 2.81 -0.19 -1.75
N GLY A 80 4.11 -0.46 -1.92
CA GLY A 80 4.73 -0.61 -3.23
C GLY A 80 4.16 -1.80 -4.00
N GLY A 81 4.00 -2.95 -3.36
CA GLY A 81 3.40 -4.13 -3.96
C GLY A 81 1.93 -3.91 -4.37
N ALA A 82 1.13 -3.32 -3.48
CA ALA A 82 -0.26 -2.97 -3.77
C ALA A 82 -0.35 -1.94 -4.91
N GLY A 83 0.47 -0.89 -4.87
CA GLY A 83 0.53 0.13 -5.92
C GLY A 83 0.83 -0.47 -7.29
N CYS A 84 1.83 -1.36 -7.39
CA CYS A 84 2.13 -2.07 -8.63
C CYS A 84 0.93 -2.86 -9.17
N VAL A 85 0.21 -3.58 -8.30
CA VAL A 85 -0.97 -4.35 -8.72
C VAL A 85 -2.09 -3.42 -9.18
N PHE A 86 -2.35 -2.32 -8.49
CA PHE A 86 -3.36 -1.34 -8.91
C PHE A 86 -3.00 -0.72 -10.26
N GLN A 87 -1.74 -0.30 -10.47
CA GLN A 87 -1.28 0.25 -11.74
C GLN A 87 -1.47 -0.75 -12.90
N LEU A 88 -1.23 -2.04 -12.67
CA LEU A 88 -1.47 -3.09 -13.65
C LEU A 88 -2.97 -3.29 -13.95
N ILE A 89 -3.81 -3.38 -12.93
CA ILE A 89 -5.26 -3.59 -13.08
C ILE A 89 -5.91 -2.41 -13.81
N PHE A 90 -5.54 -1.19 -13.43
CA PHE A 90 -6.11 0.03 -14.00
C PHE A 90 -5.41 0.45 -15.31
N SER A 91 -4.31 -0.22 -15.69
CA SER A 91 -3.46 0.16 -16.84
C SER A 91 -3.09 1.65 -16.80
N ASN A 92 -2.88 2.20 -15.61
CA ASN A 92 -2.61 3.61 -15.38
C ASN A 92 -1.57 3.79 -14.26
N PRO A 93 -0.39 4.38 -14.55
CA PRO A 93 0.68 4.56 -13.58
C PRO A 93 0.37 5.61 -12.50
N LEU A 94 -0.69 6.39 -12.64
CA LEU A 94 -1.08 7.43 -11.68
C LEU A 94 -1.99 6.91 -10.55
N VAL A 95 -2.42 5.64 -10.61
CA VAL A 95 -3.26 5.04 -9.58
C VAL A 95 -2.41 4.52 -8.44
N ASP A 96 -2.83 4.78 -7.21
CA ASP A 96 -2.18 4.29 -5.99
C ASP A 96 -3.08 3.31 -5.19
N ALA A 97 -2.51 2.74 -4.12
CA ALA A 97 -3.22 1.78 -3.27
C ALA A 97 -4.36 2.40 -2.45
N GLY A 98 -4.37 3.71 -2.25
CA GLY A 98 -5.40 4.43 -1.47
C GLY A 98 -6.64 4.83 -2.26
N PHE A 99 -6.62 4.63 -3.57
CA PHE A 99 -7.58 5.19 -4.52
C PHE A 99 -9.04 4.75 -4.31
N LEU A 100 -9.27 3.57 -3.72
CA LEU A 100 -10.62 3.00 -3.52
C LEU A 100 -11.27 3.40 -2.18
N GLY A 101 -10.83 4.47 -1.54
CA GLY A 101 -11.38 4.94 -0.27
C GLY A 101 -10.91 4.15 0.96
N VAL A 102 -10.03 3.18 0.79
CA VAL A 102 -9.50 2.31 1.85
C VAL A 102 -8.81 3.13 2.95
N SER A 103 -7.99 4.12 2.56
CA SER A 103 -7.28 4.99 3.50
C SER A 103 -8.23 5.86 4.32
N GLN A 104 -9.30 6.38 3.71
CA GLN A 104 -10.30 7.20 4.41
C GLN A 104 -11.16 6.35 5.35
N GLY A 105 -11.51 5.12 4.95
CA GLY A 105 -12.17 4.17 5.83
C GLY A 105 -11.31 3.81 7.04
N ALA A 106 -10.01 3.53 6.84
CA ALA A 106 -9.07 3.29 7.93
C ALA A 106 -8.97 4.51 8.87
N SER A 107 -8.91 5.73 8.31
CA SER A 107 -8.87 6.98 9.07
C SER A 107 -10.11 7.16 9.94
N PHE A 108 -11.29 6.84 9.41
CA PHE A 108 -12.53 6.88 10.19
C PHE A 108 -12.52 5.85 11.32
N GLY A 109 -12.13 4.60 11.04
CA GLY A 109 -12.05 3.56 12.09
C GLY A 109 -11.07 3.91 13.21
N ALA A 110 -9.91 4.46 12.86
CA ALA A 110 -8.92 4.92 13.84
C ALA A 110 -9.45 6.13 14.66
N ALA A 111 -10.03 7.13 13.99
CA ALA A 111 -10.62 8.30 14.66
C ALA A 111 -11.75 7.88 15.63
N LEU A 112 -12.58 6.94 15.21
CA LEU A 112 -13.65 6.39 16.07
C LEU A 112 -13.06 5.72 17.32
N ALA A 113 -12.01 4.91 17.19
CA ALA A 113 -11.34 4.29 18.31
C ALA A 113 -10.76 5.32 19.29
N LEU A 114 -10.17 6.40 18.77
CA LEU A 114 -9.58 7.47 19.56
C LEU A 114 -10.63 8.30 20.31
N VAL A 115 -11.74 8.64 19.66
CA VAL A 115 -12.87 9.34 20.31
C VAL A 115 -13.49 8.51 21.43
N LEU A 116 -13.60 7.19 21.22
CA LEU A 116 -14.12 6.26 22.23
C LEU A 116 -13.09 5.91 23.33
N GLY A 117 -11.87 6.44 23.24
CA GLY A 117 -10.80 6.18 24.23
C GLY A 117 -10.33 4.73 24.25
N LEU A 118 -10.43 4.00 23.13
CA LEU A 118 -10.07 2.60 23.03
C LEU A 118 -8.56 2.42 22.88
N GLY A 119 -8.05 1.30 23.40
CA GLY A 119 -6.62 0.98 23.30
C GLY A 119 -6.15 0.64 21.87
N SER A 120 -4.83 0.53 21.69
CA SER A 120 -4.18 0.33 20.40
C SER A 120 -4.71 -0.87 19.60
N TYR A 121 -5.11 -1.96 20.26
CA TYR A 121 -5.69 -3.13 19.58
C TYR A 121 -6.98 -2.79 18.84
N TRP A 122 -7.87 -2.06 19.48
CA TRP A 122 -9.13 -1.61 18.90
C TRP A 122 -8.91 -0.56 17.82
N LEU A 123 -7.92 0.31 17.99
CA LEU A 123 -7.56 1.30 16.99
C LEU A 123 -7.16 0.63 15.67
N PHE A 124 -6.23 -0.34 15.70
CA PHE A 124 -5.84 -1.08 14.51
C PHE A 124 -6.96 -1.99 13.98
N GLY A 125 -7.73 -2.60 14.88
CA GLY A 125 -8.88 -3.46 14.52
C GLY A 125 -9.97 -2.68 13.79
N LEU A 126 -10.40 -1.54 14.33
CA LEU A 126 -11.42 -0.69 13.70
C LEU A 126 -10.92 -0.07 12.40
N ALA A 127 -9.66 0.41 12.37
CA ALA A 127 -9.06 0.90 11.14
C ALA A 127 -9.07 -0.17 10.03
N PHE A 128 -8.72 -1.40 10.34
CA PHE A 128 -8.75 -2.52 9.41
C PHE A 128 -10.18 -2.86 8.94
N VAL A 129 -11.13 -2.99 9.86
CA VAL A 129 -12.52 -3.30 9.52
C VAL A 129 -13.13 -2.22 8.63
N PHE A 130 -12.98 -0.94 9.00
CA PHE A 130 -13.55 0.15 8.20
C PHE A 130 -12.82 0.35 6.86
N SER A 131 -11.54 -0.01 6.75
CA SER A 131 -10.86 -0.03 5.46
C SER A 131 -11.46 -1.07 4.50
N LEU A 132 -11.79 -2.27 5.01
CA LEU A 132 -12.47 -3.31 4.22
C LEU A 132 -13.91 -2.94 3.89
N LEU A 133 -14.63 -2.31 4.81
CA LEU A 133 -15.98 -1.79 4.55
C LEU A 133 -15.98 -0.72 3.47
N ALA A 134 -15.00 0.21 3.49
CA ALA A 134 -14.85 1.22 2.46
C ALA A 134 -14.55 0.61 1.09
N LEU A 135 -13.66 -0.39 1.03
CA LEU A 135 -13.38 -1.14 -0.19
C LEU A 135 -14.64 -1.86 -0.71
N GLY A 136 -15.32 -2.60 0.15
CA GLY A 136 -16.55 -3.31 -0.20
C GLY A 136 -17.64 -2.36 -0.70
N PHE A 137 -17.78 -1.21 -0.05
CA PHE A 137 -18.75 -0.18 -0.46
C PHE A 137 -18.37 0.46 -1.80
N SER A 138 -17.08 0.69 -2.08
CA SER A 138 -16.61 1.18 -3.38
C SER A 138 -16.91 0.18 -4.49
N VAL A 139 -16.65 -1.11 -4.28
CA VAL A 139 -16.95 -2.16 -5.26
C VAL A 139 -18.47 -2.27 -5.48
N PHE A 140 -19.25 -2.31 -4.40
CA PHE A 140 -20.71 -2.37 -4.47
C PHE A 140 -21.31 -1.18 -5.24
N MET A 141 -20.83 0.05 -4.99
CA MET A 141 -21.27 1.24 -5.74
C MET A 141 -20.86 1.15 -7.20
N ALA A 142 -19.64 0.69 -7.52
CA ALA A 142 -19.16 0.55 -8.89
C ALA A 142 -20.04 -0.40 -9.72
N GLU A 143 -20.59 -1.47 -9.12
CA GLU A 143 -21.51 -2.40 -9.78
C GLU A 143 -22.88 -1.78 -10.06
N ARG A 144 -23.30 -0.77 -9.30
CA ARG A 144 -24.59 -0.07 -9.51
C ARG A 144 -24.52 1.04 -10.57
N ILE A 145 -23.35 1.54 -10.88
CA ILE A 145 -23.15 2.55 -11.93
C ILE A 145 -23.28 1.85 -13.29
N ARG A 146 -24.18 2.33 -14.14
CA ARG A 146 -24.51 1.70 -15.44
C ARG A 146 -23.80 2.33 -16.64
N PHE A 147 -22.99 3.37 -16.44
CA PHE A 147 -22.28 4.08 -17.51
C PHE A 147 -20.78 3.96 -17.36
N GLY A 148 -20.04 4.04 -18.47
CA GLY A 148 -18.58 3.98 -18.51
C GLY A 148 -18.02 2.57 -18.34
N GLY A 149 -16.72 2.42 -18.55
CA GLY A 149 -15.99 1.17 -18.36
C GLY A 149 -15.82 0.81 -16.87
N ALA A 150 -15.49 -0.45 -16.57
CA ALA A 150 -15.33 -0.94 -15.20
C ALA A 150 -14.32 -0.12 -14.38
N VAL A 151 -13.23 0.32 -15.00
CA VAL A 151 -12.19 1.15 -14.38
C VAL A 151 -12.77 2.51 -13.95
N LEU A 152 -13.49 3.20 -14.84
CA LEU A 152 -14.09 4.50 -14.55
C LEU A 152 -15.11 4.39 -13.41
N ARG A 153 -15.93 3.36 -13.41
CA ARG A 153 -16.93 3.10 -12.35
C ARG A 153 -16.25 2.93 -10.98
N LEU A 154 -15.18 2.14 -10.92
CA LEU A 154 -14.40 1.96 -9.69
C LEU A 154 -13.75 3.26 -9.21
N ILE A 155 -13.23 4.07 -10.12
CA ILE A 155 -12.64 5.36 -9.80
C ILE A 155 -13.68 6.30 -9.18
N LEU A 156 -14.83 6.47 -9.85
CA LEU A 156 -15.88 7.36 -9.37
C LEU A 156 -16.46 6.91 -8.02
N SER A 157 -16.66 5.60 -7.85
CA SER A 157 -17.14 5.06 -6.57
C SER A 157 -16.10 5.24 -5.46
N GLY A 158 -14.81 5.04 -5.75
CA GLY A 158 -13.74 5.27 -4.77
C GLY A 158 -13.64 6.72 -4.31
N ILE A 159 -13.79 7.69 -5.22
CA ILE A 159 -13.83 9.12 -4.87
C ILE A 159 -15.05 9.42 -3.99
N ALA A 160 -16.24 8.93 -4.35
CA ALA A 160 -17.45 9.15 -3.57
C ALA A 160 -17.37 8.56 -2.16
N VAL A 161 -16.85 7.33 -2.03
CA VAL A 161 -16.64 6.66 -0.74
C VAL A 161 -15.56 7.38 0.09
N SER A 162 -14.47 7.83 -0.55
CA SER A 162 -13.45 8.65 0.12
C SER A 162 -14.04 9.93 0.69
N ALA A 163 -14.85 10.65 -0.09
CA ALA A 163 -15.52 11.87 0.37
C ALA A 163 -16.48 11.59 1.54
N PHE A 164 -17.24 10.50 1.47
CA PHE A 164 -18.14 10.09 2.54
C PHE A 164 -17.40 9.83 3.86
N PHE A 165 -16.36 8.98 3.85
CA PHE A 165 -15.58 8.72 5.06
C PHE A 165 -14.82 9.94 5.55
N SER A 166 -14.34 10.83 4.65
CA SER A 166 -13.72 12.09 5.04
C SER A 166 -14.69 13.01 5.78
N ALA A 167 -15.95 13.09 5.35
CA ALA A 167 -16.99 13.84 6.04
C ALA A 167 -17.28 13.24 7.43
N LEU A 168 -17.33 11.91 7.56
CA LEU A 168 -17.48 11.24 8.85
C LEU A 168 -16.29 11.52 9.80
N VAL A 169 -15.04 11.52 9.27
CA VAL A 169 -13.87 11.93 10.07
C VAL A 169 -13.96 13.37 10.53
N ALA A 170 -14.43 14.29 9.68
CA ALA A 170 -14.65 15.68 10.06
C ALA A 170 -15.68 15.80 11.19
N LEU A 171 -16.75 15.03 11.13
CA LEU A 171 -17.76 14.97 12.19
C LEU A 171 -17.16 14.44 13.50
N LEU A 172 -16.35 13.37 13.46
CA LEU A 172 -15.67 12.86 14.66
C LEU A 172 -14.72 13.89 15.26
N LYS A 173 -13.97 14.64 14.43
CA LYS A 173 -13.11 15.74 14.90
C LYS A 173 -13.90 16.86 15.57
N TYR A 174 -15.11 17.14 15.10
CA TYR A 174 -15.97 18.18 15.68
C TYR A 174 -16.45 17.80 17.07
N VAL A 175 -16.76 16.53 17.34
CA VAL A 175 -17.22 16.05 18.66
C VAL A 175 -16.09 15.56 19.55
N ALA A 176 -14.85 15.47 19.06
CA ALA A 176 -13.69 15.00 19.80
C ALA A 176 -13.28 15.98 20.91
N ASP A 177 -12.79 15.43 22.02
CA ASP A 177 -12.17 16.24 23.08
C ASP A 177 -10.97 17.02 22.52
N PRO A 178 -10.99 18.37 22.62
CA PRO A 178 -9.92 19.23 22.07
C PRO A 178 -8.54 18.98 22.66
N LEU A 179 -8.46 18.50 23.90
CA LEU A 179 -7.20 18.32 24.63
C LEU A 179 -6.61 16.92 24.52
N LYS A 180 -7.42 15.92 24.11
CA LYS A 180 -7.00 14.52 24.03
C LYS A 180 -7.21 13.93 22.63
N ALA A 181 -8.46 13.63 22.29
CA ALA A 181 -8.79 12.88 21.08
C ALA A 181 -8.48 13.63 19.80
N LEU A 182 -8.71 14.95 19.74
CA LEU A 182 -8.48 15.74 18.53
C LEU A 182 -6.99 15.81 18.13
N PRO A 183 -6.03 16.12 19.02
CA PRO A 183 -4.61 16.04 18.70
C PRO A 183 -4.15 14.65 18.28
N ASP A 184 -4.66 13.59 18.93
CA ASP A 184 -4.30 12.20 18.61
C ASP A 184 -4.81 11.81 17.22
N ILE A 185 -6.03 12.19 16.85
CA ILE A 185 -6.59 11.99 15.52
C ILE A 185 -5.75 12.73 14.47
N ALA A 186 -5.43 14.00 14.73
CA ALA A 186 -4.62 14.80 13.79
C ALA A 186 -3.23 14.19 13.61
N TYR A 187 -2.58 13.78 14.68
CA TYR A 187 -1.27 13.14 14.67
C TYR A 187 -1.30 11.80 13.91
N TRP A 188 -2.33 10.96 14.16
CA TRP A 188 -2.48 9.68 13.49
C TRP A 188 -2.72 9.86 11.98
N MET A 189 -3.55 10.84 11.59
CA MET A 189 -3.85 11.14 10.19
C MET A 189 -2.69 11.75 9.41
N MET A 190 -1.77 12.47 10.08
CA MET A 190 -0.55 12.96 9.43
C MET A 190 0.34 11.81 8.95
N GLY A 191 0.14 10.62 9.49
CA GLY A 191 1.00 9.47 9.26
C GLY A 191 2.35 9.65 9.95
N GLY A 192 3.04 8.59 10.12
CA GLY A 192 4.38 8.62 10.70
C GLY A 192 4.71 7.36 11.47
N LEU A 193 6.00 7.14 11.63
CA LEU A 193 6.52 5.95 12.32
C LEU A 193 7.05 6.26 13.72
N SER A 194 6.79 7.47 14.25
CA SER A 194 7.27 7.88 15.57
C SER A 194 6.67 7.03 16.71
N GLY A 195 5.43 6.57 16.54
CA GLY A 195 4.76 5.63 17.45
C GLY A 195 5.06 4.15 17.20
N ALA A 196 5.93 3.83 16.24
CA ALA A 196 6.27 2.43 15.95
C ALA A 196 7.03 1.81 17.14
N SER A 197 6.51 0.69 17.61
CA SER A 197 7.03 -0.10 18.73
C SER A 197 6.97 -1.59 18.39
N TRP A 198 7.60 -2.42 19.19
CA TRP A 198 7.48 -3.89 19.04
C TRP A 198 6.04 -4.37 19.15
N GLN A 199 5.20 -3.70 19.93
CA GLN A 199 3.79 -4.03 20.07
C GLN A 199 3.04 -3.75 18.77
N THR A 200 3.21 -2.56 18.19
CA THR A 200 2.57 -2.20 16.91
C THR A 200 3.08 -3.04 15.75
N LEU A 201 4.39 -3.36 15.74
CA LEU A 201 4.98 -4.24 14.74
C LEU A 201 4.39 -5.65 14.81
N ARG A 202 4.25 -6.23 16.02
CA ARG A 202 3.65 -7.56 16.20
C ARG A 202 2.19 -7.64 15.74
N LEU A 203 1.45 -6.54 15.82
CA LEU A 203 0.07 -6.47 15.33
C LEU A 203 0.01 -6.31 13.79
N ALA A 204 0.85 -5.45 13.23
CA ALA A 204 0.84 -5.14 11.81
C ALA A 204 1.55 -6.20 10.94
N ALA A 205 2.65 -6.78 11.43
CA ALA A 205 3.48 -7.69 10.64
C ALA A 205 2.74 -8.93 10.12
N PRO A 206 1.91 -9.64 10.89
CA PRO A 206 1.19 -10.82 10.37
C PRO A 206 0.28 -10.45 9.19
N VAL A 207 -0.48 -9.37 9.31
CA VAL A 207 -1.40 -8.91 8.27
C VAL A 207 -0.62 -8.48 7.02
N ALA A 208 0.46 -7.74 7.19
CA ALA A 208 1.33 -7.29 6.11
C ALA A 208 2.02 -8.46 5.39
N LEU A 209 2.55 -9.42 6.14
CA LEU A 209 3.20 -10.61 5.56
C LEU A 209 2.22 -11.50 4.79
N VAL A 210 1.00 -11.70 5.33
CA VAL A 210 -0.06 -12.43 4.61
C VAL A 210 -0.43 -11.68 3.33
N SER A 211 -0.59 -10.35 3.40
CA SER A 211 -0.88 -9.53 2.22
C SER A 211 0.22 -9.63 1.16
N LEU A 212 1.49 -9.55 1.55
CA LEU A 212 2.63 -9.74 0.65
C LEU A 212 2.66 -11.14 0.04
N ALA A 213 2.39 -12.18 0.83
CA ALA A 213 2.30 -13.56 0.34
C ALA A 213 1.20 -13.70 -0.71
N VAL A 214 0.01 -13.13 -0.46
CA VAL A 214 -1.10 -13.11 -1.44
C VAL A 214 -0.68 -12.37 -2.71
N LEU A 215 -0.04 -11.20 -2.61
CA LEU A 215 0.45 -10.44 -3.77
C LEU A 215 1.45 -11.27 -4.60
N ILE A 216 2.37 -11.99 -3.95
CA ILE A 216 3.33 -12.87 -4.63
C ILE A 216 2.64 -14.03 -5.34
N VAL A 217 1.65 -14.66 -4.73
CA VAL A 217 0.88 -15.76 -5.32
C VAL A 217 0.06 -15.28 -6.53
N VAL A 218 -0.57 -14.10 -6.41
CA VAL A 218 -1.46 -13.56 -7.45
C VAL A 218 -0.67 -12.84 -8.57
N ARG A 219 0.62 -12.52 -8.37
CA ARG A 219 1.44 -11.74 -9.33
C ARG A 219 1.37 -12.26 -10.78
N TRP A 220 1.38 -13.57 -10.95
CA TRP A 220 1.32 -14.18 -12.30
C TRP A 220 -0.01 -13.87 -12.98
N ARG A 221 -1.12 -13.99 -12.27
CA ARG A 221 -2.45 -13.69 -12.82
C ARG A 221 -2.62 -12.21 -13.16
N THR A 222 -2.12 -11.31 -12.31
CA THR A 222 -2.18 -9.86 -12.57
C THR A 222 -1.33 -9.47 -13.76
N THR A 223 -0.15 -10.07 -13.94
CA THR A 223 0.70 -9.82 -15.10
C THR A 223 0.04 -10.30 -16.40
N ILE A 224 -0.60 -11.47 -16.41
CA ILE A 224 -1.32 -11.97 -17.59
C ILE A 224 -2.51 -11.05 -17.94
N LEU A 225 -3.23 -10.56 -16.95
CA LEU A 225 -4.37 -9.64 -17.15
C LEU A 225 -3.96 -8.26 -17.70
N SER A 226 -2.70 -7.85 -17.53
CA SER A 226 -2.16 -6.61 -18.09
C SER A 226 -1.73 -6.74 -19.56
N LEU A 227 -1.63 -7.96 -20.09
CA LEU A 227 -1.31 -8.22 -21.49
C LEU A 227 -2.52 -8.02 -22.40
N ASP A 228 -2.27 -7.84 -23.70
CA ASP A 228 -3.35 -7.78 -24.69
C ASP A 228 -4.20 -9.06 -24.68
N GLU A 229 -5.50 -8.92 -24.93
CA GLU A 229 -6.50 -10.00 -24.79
C GLU A 229 -6.13 -11.26 -25.59
N ALA A 230 -5.59 -11.08 -26.80
CA ALA A 230 -5.17 -12.18 -27.64
C ALA A 230 -4.02 -12.98 -27.01
N THR A 231 -3.06 -12.29 -26.39
CA THR A 231 -1.93 -12.89 -25.69
C THR A 231 -2.35 -13.52 -24.36
N ALA A 232 -3.27 -12.88 -23.63
CA ALA A 232 -3.79 -13.42 -22.37
C ALA A 232 -4.57 -14.73 -22.57
N VAL A 233 -5.38 -14.82 -23.63
CA VAL A 233 -6.13 -16.03 -23.99
C VAL A 233 -5.17 -17.16 -24.42
N SER A 234 -4.14 -16.85 -25.19
CA SER A 234 -3.13 -17.85 -25.61
C SER A 234 -2.35 -18.44 -24.43
N LEU A 235 -2.23 -17.69 -23.32
CA LEU A 235 -1.60 -18.12 -22.07
C LEU A 235 -2.58 -18.79 -21.08
N GLY A 236 -3.82 -19.10 -21.51
CA GLY A 236 -4.83 -19.82 -20.73
C GLY A 236 -5.63 -18.95 -19.73
N ALA A 237 -5.52 -17.63 -19.81
CA ALA A 237 -6.37 -16.74 -19.02
C ALA A 237 -7.79 -16.67 -19.60
N ARG A 238 -8.81 -16.66 -18.74
CA ARG A 238 -10.22 -16.45 -19.12
C ARG A 238 -10.62 -15.00 -18.80
N PRO A 239 -10.50 -14.04 -19.74
CA PRO A 239 -10.82 -12.64 -19.50
C PRO A 239 -12.33 -12.43 -19.55
N ARG A 240 -13.03 -12.68 -18.43
CA ARG A 240 -14.49 -12.46 -18.33
C ARG A 240 -14.91 -10.98 -18.25
N LEU A 241 -14.00 -10.07 -17.96
CA LEU A 241 -14.33 -8.66 -17.65
C LEU A 241 -14.13 -7.66 -18.80
N ARG A 242 -13.42 -8.03 -19.88
CA ARG A 242 -13.16 -7.13 -21.02
C ARG A 242 -14.08 -7.30 -22.22
N SER A 243 -14.90 -8.34 -22.24
CA SER A 243 -15.79 -8.62 -23.37
C SER A 243 -16.98 -7.66 -23.51
N GLU A 244 -17.33 -6.92 -22.47
CA GLU A 244 -18.43 -5.94 -22.53
C GLU A 244 -18.05 -4.65 -23.28
N GLU A 245 -16.79 -4.19 -23.20
CA GLU A 245 -16.36 -2.96 -23.90
C GLU A 245 -16.34 -3.13 -25.42
N ARG A 246 -16.09 -4.33 -25.91
CA ARG A 246 -16.14 -4.61 -27.38
C ARG A 246 -17.53 -4.67 -27.98
N ARG A 247 -18.58 -4.97 -27.18
CA ARG A 247 -19.96 -4.93 -27.70
C ARG A 247 -20.40 -3.51 -28.00
N VAL A 248 -20.07 -2.55 -27.11
CA VAL A 248 -20.41 -1.13 -27.28
C VAL A 248 -19.69 -0.53 -28.50
N GLY A 249 -18.44 -0.88 -28.72
CA GLY A 249 -17.65 -0.37 -29.87
C GLY A 249 -18.09 -0.93 -31.22
N LYS A 250 -18.70 -2.12 -31.30
CA LYS A 250 -19.24 -2.70 -32.56
C LYS A 250 -20.61 -2.14 -32.93
N GLU A 251 -21.43 -1.79 -31.95
CA GLU A 251 -22.75 -1.18 -32.22
C GLU A 251 -22.64 0.26 -32.76
N CYS A 252 -21.60 1.01 -32.40
CA CYS A 252 -21.34 2.32 -32.98
C CYS A 252 -20.84 2.26 -34.44
N ARG A 253 -20.22 1.15 -34.88
CA ARG A 253 -19.68 1.02 -36.23
C ARG A 253 -20.70 0.51 -37.28
N SER A 254 -21.82 0.00 -36.83
CA SER A 254 -22.90 -0.51 -37.73
C SER A 254 -24.03 0.50 -38.00
N ARG A 255 -23.89 1.75 -37.49
CA ARG A 255 -24.90 2.80 -37.66
C ARG A 255 -24.44 4.02 -38.48
N TRP A 256 -23.32 3.87 -39.27
CA TRP A 256 -22.91 4.86 -40.27
C TRP A 256 -22.74 4.17 -41.60
#